data_eaea99dbe27856f98cfd8f47d2e8da3a
#
_entry.id   eaea99dbe27856f98cfd8f47d2e8da3a
#
_cell.length_a   1.000
_cell.length_b   1.000
_cell.length_c   1.000
_cell.angle_alpha   90.00
_cell.angle_beta   90.00
_cell.angle_gamma   90.00
#
_symmetry.space_group_name_H-M   'P 1'
#
loop_
_entity.id
_entity.type
_entity.pdbx_description
1 polymer ?
#
loop_
_entity_poly.entity_id
_entity_poly.type
_entity_poly.pdbx_seq_one_letter_code
_entity_poly.pdbx_strand_id
1 'polypeptide(L)'
;MIIYYKKEEINTVVEELKSQQLTIGFVPTMGALHEGHLSLVKKGLQQNDIIVVSIFVNPTQFDNKEDLEKYPRTLDRDVNLLKTVSDDIIVYAPTVEDVYGKNITSSKFKFNGLEFEMEGKFREGHFDGVGTIVKRLFEIVKPNNAYFGEKDYQQLRIIQTLVKNLSLIHI
;
A
#
# COMPACT_ATOMS: atom_id res chain seq x y z
N MET A 1 -18.59 3.37 -5.55
CA MET A 1 -17.17 2.97 -5.33
C MET A 1 -16.73 2.09 -6.48
N ILE A 2 -15.58 2.41 -7.05
CA ILE A 2 -15.05 1.65 -8.19
C ILE A 2 -13.85 0.84 -7.72
N ILE A 3 -13.81 -0.45 -8.12
CA ILE A 3 -12.70 -1.36 -7.81
C ILE A 3 -11.95 -1.66 -9.12
N TYR A 4 -10.66 -1.39 -9.12
CA TYR A 4 -9.77 -1.72 -10.23
C TYR A 4 -8.88 -2.89 -9.85
N TYR A 5 -8.74 -3.85 -10.76
CA TYR A 5 -7.95 -5.06 -10.54
C TYR A 5 -6.64 -5.07 -11.32
N LYS A 6 -6.50 -4.13 -12.27
CA LYS A 6 -5.33 -4.07 -13.15
C LYS A 6 -4.60 -2.73 -13.03
N LYS A 7 -3.27 -2.79 -13.00
CA LYS A 7 -2.44 -1.59 -12.89
C LYS A 7 -2.64 -0.62 -14.05
N GLU A 8 -2.88 -1.12 -15.25
CA GLU A 8 -3.13 -0.28 -16.42
C GLU A 8 -4.41 0.55 -16.24
N GLU A 9 -5.43 -0.05 -15.67
CA GLU A 9 -6.71 0.63 -15.40
C GLU A 9 -6.54 1.75 -14.38
N ILE A 10 -5.89 1.45 -13.24
CA ILE A 10 -5.67 2.46 -12.20
C ILE A 10 -4.71 3.55 -12.68
N ASN A 11 -3.69 3.20 -13.47
CA ASN A 11 -2.79 4.20 -14.06
C ASN A 11 -3.55 5.19 -14.94
N THR A 12 -4.45 4.72 -15.79
CA THR A 12 -5.26 5.57 -16.65
C THR A 12 -6.12 6.54 -15.85
N VAL A 13 -6.76 6.05 -14.81
CA VAL A 13 -7.60 6.86 -13.92
C VAL A 13 -6.76 7.92 -13.20
N VAL A 14 -5.60 7.53 -12.67
CA VAL A 14 -4.70 8.43 -11.95
C VAL A 14 -4.17 9.53 -12.88
N GLU A 15 -3.76 9.17 -14.09
CA GLU A 15 -3.30 10.15 -15.07
C GLU A 15 -4.38 11.17 -15.41
N GLU A 16 -5.62 10.72 -15.58
CA GLU A 16 -6.76 11.61 -15.84
C GLU A 16 -7.02 12.55 -14.66
N LEU A 17 -7.02 12.03 -13.42
CA LEU A 17 -7.22 12.84 -12.22
C LEU A 17 -6.12 13.89 -12.07
N LYS A 18 -4.87 13.50 -12.33
CA LYS A 18 -3.74 14.44 -12.28
C LYS A 18 -3.81 15.51 -13.37
N SER A 19 -4.32 15.18 -14.55
CA SER A 19 -4.53 16.16 -15.63
C SER A 19 -5.54 17.23 -15.23
N GLN A 20 -6.45 16.92 -14.30
CA GLN A 20 -7.39 17.84 -13.73
C GLN A 20 -6.84 18.58 -12.50
N GLN A 21 -5.56 18.40 -12.17
CA GLN A 21 -4.87 18.99 -11.02
C GLN A 21 -5.45 18.55 -9.66
N LEU A 22 -6.06 17.37 -9.61
CA LEU A 22 -6.58 16.81 -8.37
C LEU A 22 -5.46 16.11 -7.57
N THR A 23 -5.50 16.27 -6.26
CA THR A 23 -4.53 15.63 -5.37
C THR A 23 -5.03 14.23 -4.98
N ILE A 24 -4.10 13.28 -4.93
CA ILE A 24 -4.38 11.88 -4.64
C ILE A 24 -3.70 11.49 -3.33
N GLY A 25 -4.50 11.06 -2.36
CA GLY A 25 -4.03 10.39 -1.17
C GLY A 25 -4.07 8.88 -1.36
N PHE A 26 -3.16 8.16 -0.74
CA PHE A 26 -3.03 6.73 -0.89
C PHE A 26 -2.92 6.03 0.46
N VAL A 27 -3.71 4.98 0.66
CA VAL A 27 -3.66 4.13 1.85
C VAL A 27 -3.40 2.69 1.39
N PRO A 28 -2.15 2.23 1.41
CA PRO A 28 -1.86 0.84 1.08
C PRO A 28 -2.22 -0.08 2.25
N THR A 29 -2.90 -1.18 1.95
CA THR A 29 -3.30 -2.18 2.94
C THR A 29 -3.15 -3.59 2.39
N MET A 30 -3.17 -4.57 3.28
CA MET A 30 -3.27 -5.98 2.90
C MET A 30 -4.68 -6.54 3.10
N GLY A 31 -5.67 -5.66 3.26
CA GLY A 31 -7.04 -6.08 3.56
C GLY A 31 -7.26 -6.37 5.04
N ALA A 32 -8.33 -7.10 5.35
CA ALA A 32 -8.77 -7.33 6.72
C ALA A 32 -8.90 -6.00 7.49
N LEU A 33 -9.59 -5.04 6.88
CA LEU A 33 -9.65 -3.67 7.36
C LEU A 33 -10.35 -3.55 8.71
N HIS A 34 -9.93 -2.57 9.49
CA HIS A 34 -10.50 -2.24 10.79
C HIS A 34 -10.53 -0.71 10.98
N GLU A 35 -10.95 -0.25 12.14
CA GLU A 35 -11.10 1.18 12.44
C GLU A 35 -9.81 1.98 12.25
N GLY A 36 -8.64 1.37 12.52
CA GLY A 36 -7.36 2.04 12.28
C GLY A 36 -7.17 2.41 10.82
N HIS A 37 -7.48 1.49 9.90
CA HIS A 37 -7.44 1.76 8.47
C HIS A 37 -8.44 2.85 8.07
N LEU A 38 -9.66 2.78 8.60
CA LEU A 38 -10.68 3.79 8.31
C LEU A 38 -10.29 5.18 8.78
N SER A 39 -9.58 5.28 9.90
CA SER A 39 -9.03 6.55 10.39
C SER A 39 -8.04 7.17 9.41
N LEU A 40 -7.16 6.34 8.82
CA LEU A 40 -6.22 6.79 7.79
C LEU A 40 -6.96 7.30 6.55
N VAL A 41 -7.98 6.56 6.12
CA VAL A 41 -8.80 6.94 4.96
C VAL A 41 -9.51 8.27 5.21
N LYS A 42 -10.11 8.45 6.39
CA LYS A 42 -10.78 9.69 6.77
C LYS A 42 -9.81 10.88 6.74
N LYS A 43 -8.62 10.69 7.30
CA LYS A 43 -7.60 11.73 7.27
C LYS A 43 -7.17 12.07 5.85
N GLY A 44 -6.98 11.05 5.02
CA GLY A 44 -6.65 11.23 3.61
C GLY A 44 -7.70 12.02 2.85
N LEU A 45 -9.00 11.74 3.10
CA LEU A 45 -10.10 12.45 2.49
C LEU A 45 -10.18 13.93 2.90
N GLN A 46 -9.72 14.26 4.11
CA GLN A 46 -9.65 15.65 4.57
C GLN A 46 -8.55 16.46 3.88
N GLN A 47 -7.51 15.80 3.39
CA GLN A 47 -6.29 16.43 2.88
C GLN A 47 -6.09 16.31 1.38
N ASN A 48 -6.91 15.48 0.70
CA ASN A 48 -6.78 15.23 -0.73
C ASN A 48 -8.14 15.27 -1.40
N ASP A 49 -8.12 15.50 -2.71
CA ASP A 49 -9.36 15.49 -3.51
C ASP A 49 -9.88 14.06 -3.70
N ILE A 50 -8.96 13.10 -3.90
CA ILE A 50 -9.27 11.70 -4.16
C ILE A 50 -8.46 10.81 -3.24
N ILE A 51 -9.05 9.71 -2.80
CA ILE A 51 -8.36 8.65 -2.04
C ILE A 51 -8.35 7.36 -2.84
N VAL A 52 -7.17 6.76 -2.94
CA VAL A 52 -6.98 5.39 -3.44
C VAL A 52 -6.60 4.52 -2.26
N VAL A 53 -7.29 3.41 -2.10
CA VAL A 53 -6.96 2.38 -1.09
C VAL A 53 -6.56 1.12 -1.85
N SER A 54 -5.35 0.61 -1.62
CA SER A 54 -4.99 -0.69 -2.19
C SER A 54 -5.25 -1.81 -1.19
N ILE A 55 -5.73 -2.94 -1.70
CA ILE A 55 -5.95 -4.16 -0.92
C ILE A 55 -5.16 -5.26 -1.63
N PHE A 56 -4.02 -5.61 -1.06
CA PHE A 56 -3.10 -6.57 -1.68
C PHE A 56 -2.29 -7.31 -0.62
N VAL A 57 -2.42 -8.63 -0.59
CA VAL A 57 -1.62 -9.49 0.29
C VAL A 57 -0.29 -9.78 -0.40
N ASN A 58 0.76 -9.09 0.05
CA ASN A 58 2.07 -9.13 -0.60
C ASN A 58 2.86 -10.38 -0.21
N PRO A 59 3.17 -11.28 -1.18
CA PRO A 59 3.87 -12.52 -0.86
C PRO A 59 5.33 -12.31 -0.45
N THR A 60 5.99 -11.27 -0.93
CA THR A 60 7.44 -11.09 -0.71
C THR A 60 7.79 -10.64 0.71
N GLN A 61 6.83 -10.15 1.49
CA GLN A 61 7.07 -9.76 2.89
C GLN A 61 6.79 -10.89 3.89
N PHE A 62 6.32 -12.04 3.43
CA PHE A 62 6.13 -13.23 4.26
C PHE A 62 7.35 -14.14 4.13
N ASP A 63 7.96 -14.48 5.26
CA ASP A 63 9.04 -15.45 5.34
C ASP A 63 8.51 -16.89 5.46
N ASN A 64 7.24 -17.04 5.83
CA ASN A 64 6.57 -18.31 6.01
C ASN A 64 5.38 -18.42 5.05
N LYS A 65 5.42 -19.42 4.17
CA LYS A 65 4.37 -19.67 3.19
C LYS A 65 3.02 -19.97 3.85
N GLU A 66 3.04 -20.62 5.03
CA GLU A 66 1.82 -20.94 5.76
C GLU A 66 1.13 -19.66 6.25
N ASP A 67 1.89 -18.70 6.77
CA ASP A 67 1.36 -17.41 7.20
C ASP A 67 0.74 -16.66 6.02
N LEU A 68 1.36 -16.72 4.86
CA LEU A 68 0.83 -16.11 3.63
C LEU A 68 -0.52 -16.74 3.25
N GLU A 69 -0.62 -18.07 3.27
CA GLU A 69 -1.84 -18.79 2.92
C GLU A 69 -2.97 -18.51 3.91
N LYS A 70 -2.65 -18.36 5.18
CA LYS A 70 -3.63 -18.12 6.26
C LYS A 70 -4.04 -16.66 6.40
N TYR A 71 -3.34 -15.74 5.75
CA TYR A 71 -3.68 -14.33 5.86
C TYR A 71 -5.12 -14.10 5.35
N PRO A 72 -5.99 -13.44 6.14
CA PRO A 72 -7.40 -13.31 5.76
C PRO A 72 -7.59 -12.46 4.50
N ARG A 73 -8.43 -12.96 3.60
CA ARG A 73 -8.81 -12.30 2.36
C ARG A 73 -10.30 -12.02 2.40
N THR A 74 -10.67 -10.78 2.64
CA THR A 74 -12.03 -10.36 2.92
C THR A 74 -12.40 -9.13 2.10
N LEU A 75 -12.20 -9.19 0.78
CA LEU A 75 -12.38 -8.03 -0.09
C LEU A 75 -13.79 -7.44 0.00
N ASP A 76 -14.83 -8.27 -0.05
CA ASP A 76 -16.21 -7.78 -0.01
C ASP A 76 -16.52 -7.06 1.30
N ARG A 77 -16.08 -7.63 2.42
CA ARG A 77 -16.22 -7.02 3.74
C ARG A 77 -15.43 -5.71 3.82
N ASP A 78 -14.23 -5.70 3.29
CA ASP A 78 -13.35 -4.53 3.29
C ASP A 78 -13.94 -3.38 2.48
N VAL A 79 -14.47 -3.68 1.30
CA VAL A 79 -15.15 -2.70 0.46
C VAL A 79 -16.39 -2.13 1.18
N ASN A 80 -17.17 -3.00 1.83
CA ASN A 80 -18.34 -2.54 2.60
C ASN A 80 -17.94 -1.61 3.75
N LEU A 81 -16.82 -1.89 4.43
CA LEU A 81 -16.30 -1.00 5.46
C LEU A 81 -15.88 0.36 4.88
N LEU A 82 -15.20 0.36 3.75
CA LEU A 82 -14.80 1.60 3.09
C LEU A 82 -16.03 2.44 2.69
N LYS A 83 -17.09 1.80 2.23
CA LYS A 83 -18.34 2.49 1.89
C LYS A 83 -18.96 3.22 3.07
N THR A 84 -18.71 2.78 4.30
CA THR A 84 -19.21 3.51 5.48
C THR A 84 -18.53 4.88 5.64
N VAL A 85 -17.36 5.05 5.04
CA VAL A 85 -16.63 6.33 5.07
C VAL A 85 -17.01 7.21 3.88
N SER A 86 -16.98 6.66 2.68
CA SER A 86 -17.32 7.38 1.44
C SER A 86 -17.54 6.40 0.29
N ASP A 87 -18.47 6.73 -0.60
CA ASP A 87 -18.68 6.00 -1.85
C ASP A 87 -17.70 6.41 -2.97
N ASP A 88 -16.92 7.46 -2.75
CA ASP A 88 -16.03 8.03 -3.75
C ASP A 88 -14.59 7.47 -3.67
N ILE A 89 -14.33 6.55 -2.76
CA ILE A 89 -13.03 5.91 -2.61
C ILE A 89 -12.76 5.02 -3.83
N ILE A 90 -11.55 5.13 -4.38
CA ILE A 90 -11.08 4.26 -5.44
C ILE A 90 -10.32 3.09 -4.78
N VAL A 91 -10.70 1.86 -5.11
CA VAL A 91 -10.04 0.66 -4.58
C VAL A 91 -9.20 0.03 -5.68
N TYR A 92 -7.96 -0.28 -5.35
CA TYR A 92 -7.06 -1.06 -6.21
C TYR A 92 -6.79 -2.40 -5.54
N ALA A 93 -7.29 -3.48 -6.14
CA ALA A 93 -7.17 -4.83 -5.60
C ALA A 93 -6.54 -5.76 -6.65
N PRO A 94 -5.23 -5.63 -6.90
CA PRO A 94 -4.56 -6.38 -7.96
C PRO A 94 -4.31 -7.84 -7.57
N THR A 95 -4.02 -8.66 -8.59
CA THR A 95 -3.46 -9.99 -8.39
C THR A 95 -1.94 -9.90 -8.21
N VAL A 96 -1.33 -10.96 -7.70
CA VAL A 96 0.13 -11.05 -7.60
C VAL A 96 0.78 -10.91 -8.98
N GLU A 97 0.21 -11.55 -9.99
CA GLU A 97 0.72 -11.47 -11.36
C GLU A 97 0.65 -10.05 -11.91
N ASP A 98 -0.41 -9.31 -11.61
CA ASP A 98 -0.55 -7.91 -12.05
C ASP A 98 0.57 -7.03 -11.49
N VAL A 99 0.94 -7.24 -10.22
CA VAL A 99 1.97 -6.43 -9.55
C VAL A 99 3.40 -6.87 -9.90
N TYR A 100 3.65 -8.18 -9.86
CA TYR A 100 5.00 -8.74 -10.00
C TYR A 100 5.28 -9.36 -11.36
N GLY A 101 4.26 -9.62 -12.18
CA GLY A 101 4.42 -10.41 -13.38
C GLY A 101 4.74 -11.86 -13.02
N LYS A 102 5.61 -12.50 -13.81
CA LYS A 102 6.00 -13.90 -13.57
C LYS A 102 7.10 -14.05 -12.52
N ASN A 103 7.81 -12.97 -12.19
CA ASN A 103 8.93 -12.97 -11.26
C ASN A 103 8.55 -12.32 -9.94
N ILE A 104 8.16 -13.16 -8.97
CA ILE A 104 7.83 -12.71 -7.62
C ILE A 104 9.14 -12.63 -6.83
N THR A 105 9.78 -11.46 -6.89
CA THR A 105 11.04 -11.21 -6.20
C THR A 105 10.99 -9.89 -5.45
N SER A 106 11.72 -9.81 -4.33
CA SER A 106 11.90 -8.56 -3.63
C SER A 106 13.25 -7.95 -3.96
N SER A 107 13.29 -6.64 -4.12
CA SER A 107 14.52 -5.89 -4.22
C SER A 107 15.14 -5.75 -2.84
N LYS A 108 16.45 -5.56 -2.79
CA LYS A 108 17.13 -5.28 -1.53
C LYS A 108 17.28 -3.78 -1.34
N PHE A 109 17.00 -3.33 -0.12
CA PHE A 109 17.07 -1.93 0.24
C PHE A 109 17.97 -1.74 1.43
N LYS A 110 18.51 -0.53 1.57
CA LYS A 110 19.24 -0.11 2.77
C LYS A 110 18.38 0.89 3.53
N PHE A 111 18.06 0.55 4.77
CA PHE A 111 17.22 1.36 5.65
C PHE A 111 18.01 1.88 6.86
N ASN A 112 19.30 2.18 6.65
CA ASN A 112 20.21 2.69 7.69
C ASN A 112 20.30 1.74 8.90
N GLY A 113 20.28 0.41 8.64
CA GLY A 113 20.37 -0.63 9.66
C GLY A 113 19.03 -1.02 10.29
N LEU A 114 17.93 -0.31 9.98
CA LEU A 114 16.60 -0.61 10.53
C LEU A 114 16.13 -2.01 10.14
N GLU A 115 16.52 -2.48 8.98
CA GLU A 115 16.15 -3.81 8.47
C GLU A 115 16.67 -4.98 9.31
N PHE A 116 17.68 -4.73 10.15
CA PHE A 116 18.29 -5.74 11.02
C PHE A 116 17.89 -5.62 12.49
N GLU A 117 17.08 -4.62 12.82
CA GLU A 117 16.64 -4.34 14.19
C GLU A 117 15.19 -4.77 14.41
N MET A 118 14.79 -4.93 15.66
CA MET A 118 13.42 -5.22 16.06
C MET A 118 12.83 -6.40 15.25
N GLU A 119 11.74 -6.20 14.54
CA GLU A 119 11.12 -7.26 13.71
C GLU A 119 12.03 -7.75 12.59
N GLY A 120 12.85 -6.88 12.00
CA GLY A 120 13.80 -7.25 10.95
C GLY A 120 14.83 -8.28 11.42
N LYS A 121 15.14 -8.30 12.72
CA LYS A 121 16.01 -9.29 13.33
C LYS A 121 15.42 -10.70 13.34
N PHE A 122 14.08 -10.81 13.41
CA PHE A 122 13.35 -12.07 13.51
C PHE A 122 12.59 -12.45 12.24
N ARG A 123 12.46 -11.54 11.29
CA ARG A 123 11.72 -11.72 10.04
C ARG A 123 12.61 -11.33 8.86
N GLU A 124 13.55 -12.22 8.53
CA GLU A 124 14.51 -11.99 7.46
C GLU A 124 13.80 -11.71 6.13
N GLY A 125 14.22 -10.66 5.44
CA GLY A 125 13.66 -10.27 4.15
C GLY A 125 12.28 -9.59 4.22
N HIS A 126 11.67 -9.50 5.40
CA HIS A 126 10.36 -8.90 5.56
C HIS A 126 10.33 -7.45 5.06
N PHE A 127 11.29 -6.62 5.50
CA PHE A 127 11.32 -5.21 5.12
C PHE A 127 11.76 -4.97 3.67
N ASP A 128 12.53 -5.87 3.08
CA ASP A 128 12.79 -5.84 1.64
C ASP A 128 11.50 -6.08 0.86
N GLY A 129 10.66 -7.01 1.33
CA GLY A 129 9.34 -7.25 0.75
C GLY A 129 8.43 -6.04 0.89
N VAL A 130 8.39 -5.42 2.07
CA VAL A 130 7.61 -4.20 2.32
C VAL A 130 8.09 -3.07 1.41
N GLY A 131 9.40 -2.83 1.35
CA GLY A 131 9.96 -1.80 0.48
C GLY A 131 9.65 -2.04 -0.99
N THR A 132 9.71 -3.28 -1.43
CA THR A 132 9.43 -3.66 -2.82
C THR A 132 8.00 -3.35 -3.20
N ILE A 133 7.01 -3.80 -2.39
CA ILE A 133 5.60 -3.55 -2.71
C ILE A 133 5.24 -2.07 -2.62
N VAL A 134 5.73 -1.36 -1.60
CA VAL A 134 5.44 0.07 -1.46
C VAL A 134 5.98 0.85 -2.66
N LYS A 135 7.22 0.55 -3.08
CA LYS A 135 7.79 1.18 -4.27
C LYS A 135 6.94 0.93 -5.50
N ARG A 136 6.54 -0.33 -5.74
CA ARG A 136 5.70 -0.70 -6.90
C ARG A 136 4.36 0.01 -6.86
N LEU A 137 3.70 0.02 -5.71
CA LEU A 137 2.40 0.69 -5.56
C LEU A 137 2.52 2.21 -5.77
N PHE A 138 3.59 2.83 -5.28
CA PHE A 138 3.82 4.25 -5.50
C PHE A 138 4.05 4.57 -7.00
N GLU A 139 4.75 3.70 -7.71
CA GLU A 139 4.96 3.85 -9.15
C GLU A 139 3.66 3.67 -9.94
N ILE A 140 2.75 2.85 -9.45
CA ILE A 140 1.45 2.60 -10.08
C ILE A 140 0.46 3.72 -9.79
N VAL A 141 0.31 4.10 -8.53
CA VAL A 141 -0.71 5.08 -8.07
C VAL A 141 -0.21 6.51 -8.18
N LYS A 142 1.08 6.73 -8.04
CA LYS A 142 1.73 8.06 -8.07
C LYS A 142 1.01 9.07 -7.17
N PRO A 143 0.84 8.77 -5.87
CA PRO A 143 0.09 9.64 -4.98
C PRO A 143 0.86 10.91 -4.62
N ASN A 144 0.12 11.94 -4.23
CA ASN A 144 0.71 13.14 -3.64
C ASN A 144 1.07 12.90 -2.18
N ASN A 145 0.21 12.17 -1.46
CA ASN A 145 0.40 11.85 -0.05
C ASN A 145 0.06 10.38 0.19
N ALA A 146 0.77 9.74 1.12
CA ALA A 146 0.46 8.38 1.55
C ALA A 146 0.31 8.33 3.06
N TYR A 147 -0.54 7.41 3.54
CA TYR A 147 -0.93 7.31 4.94
C TYR A 147 -0.66 5.90 5.46
N PHE A 148 0.08 5.82 6.56
CA PHE A 148 0.46 4.58 7.22
C PHE A 148 0.19 4.70 8.72
N GLY A 149 -0.18 3.59 9.35
CA GLY A 149 -0.42 3.58 10.78
C GLY A 149 0.86 3.66 11.59
N GLU A 150 0.85 4.43 12.67
CA GLU A 150 1.99 4.52 13.60
C GLU A 150 2.16 3.26 14.44
N LYS A 151 1.15 2.40 14.48
CA LYS A 151 1.18 1.15 15.25
C LYS A 151 2.38 0.28 14.88
N ASP A 152 2.75 0.26 13.60
CA ASP A 152 3.93 -0.43 13.11
C ASP A 152 5.07 0.57 12.94
N TYR A 153 5.58 1.06 14.06
CA TYR A 153 6.58 2.14 14.08
C TYR A 153 7.82 1.84 13.22
N GLN A 154 8.35 0.63 13.29
CA GLN A 154 9.51 0.25 12.49
C GLN A 154 9.18 0.26 10.99
N GLN A 155 8.02 -0.26 10.61
CA GLN A 155 7.57 -0.24 9.22
C GLN A 155 7.41 1.19 8.72
N LEU A 156 6.81 2.09 9.51
CA LEU A 156 6.66 3.50 9.17
C LEU A 156 8.04 4.15 8.94
N ARG A 157 9.00 3.90 9.83
CA ARG A 157 10.36 4.44 9.69
C ARG A 157 11.04 3.95 8.42
N ILE A 158 10.86 2.67 8.08
CA ILE A 158 11.40 2.07 6.87
C ILE A 158 10.80 2.73 5.62
N ILE A 159 9.49 2.94 5.61
CA ILE A 159 8.81 3.58 4.48
C ILE A 159 9.26 5.04 4.35
N GLN A 160 9.41 5.78 5.44
CA GLN A 160 9.93 7.15 5.41
C GLN A 160 11.35 7.21 4.83
N THR A 161 12.21 6.26 5.17
CA THR A 161 13.56 6.15 4.63
C THR A 161 13.51 5.84 3.13
N LEU A 162 12.64 4.91 2.72
CA LEU A 162 12.43 4.56 1.32
C LEU A 162 12.00 5.78 0.50
N VAL A 163 11.01 6.51 0.96
CA VAL A 163 10.49 7.71 0.29
C VAL A 163 11.58 8.76 0.14
N LYS A 164 12.36 9.00 1.19
CA LYS A 164 13.48 9.94 1.17
C LYS A 164 14.53 9.54 0.14
N ASN A 165 14.91 8.25 0.12
CA ASN A 165 15.92 7.74 -0.80
C ASN A 165 15.47 7.76 -2.25
N LEU A 166 14.17 7.57 -2.50
CA LEU A 166 13.60 7.54 -3.84
C LEU A 166 13.01 8.88 -4.27
N SER A 167 12.99 9.87 -3.39
CA SER A 167 12.46 11.22 -3.63
C SER A 167 11.03 11.21 -4.18
N LEU A 168 10.15 10.38 -3.60
CA LEU A 168 8.84 10.09 -4.18
C LEU A 168 7.70 11.01 -3.69
N ILE A 169 7.38 10.98 -2.40
CA ILE A 169 6.14 11.61 -1.89
C ILE A 169 6.26 12.03 -0.42
N HIS A 170 5.22 12.70 0.10
CA HIS A 170 5.04 12.97 1.52
C HIS A 170 4.22 11.87 2.21
N ILE A 171 4.57 11.57 3.43
CA ILE A 171 3.88 10.61 4.29
C ILE A 171 3.24 11.33 5.48
#